data_376d59d3c218be385d05c636fd7dbdab
#
_entry.id   376d59d3c218be385d05c636fd7dbdab
#
_cell.length_a   1.000
_cell.length_b   1.000
_cell.length_c   1.000
_cell.angle_alpha   90.00
_cell.angle_beta   90.00
_cell.angle_gamma   90.00
#
_symmetry.space_group_name_H-M   'P 1'
#
loop_
_entity.id
_entity.type
_entity.pdbx_description
1 polymer ?
#
loop_
_entity_poly.entity_id
_entity_poly.type
_entity_poly.pdbx_seq_one_letter_code
_entity_poly.pdbx_strand_id
1 'polypeptide(L)'
;MKLATFTTNGITRLGALVNEQMIDLNYGYTLLLSDQGVTSPYALADAIVPSDMNRFLEKGDEALKAAEEVIALVADGEKEGPNGEKIVYTEKEVTLQAPVPKAGKLVCVGLNYLDHCEETGMDVPKSPVIFSKYSNAIIGPDEEILLPVNSSEIDYEAEFAFVIGKKAKKVSKEEAMDYVAGYTIINDVSARDIQLGDGQWVRGKSPDTFAPMGPVLVTKDEIEDPHKLDIKLTLNGEILQDSNTKNLIFDIPYILSYLSQSMTFEPGDVIATGTPPGVGMSRTPQVWLKPGDEVIVEVEKVGKLRNTVAADK
;
A
#
# COMPACT_ATOMS: atom_id res chain seq x y z
N MET A 1 -7.67 -5.80 10.94
CA MET A 1 -6.67 -4.97 11.68
C MET A 1 -5.91 -4.06 10.72
N LYS A 2 -5.17 -3.05 11.26
CA LYS A 2 -4.34 -2.13 10.46
C LYS A 2 -2.86 -2.44 10.72
N LEU A 3 -2.24 -3.17 9.82
CA LEU A 3 -0.82 -3.54 9.89
C LEU A 3 0.05 -2.42 9.33
N ALA A 4 1.18 -2.15 9.95
CA ALA A 4 2.10 -1.10 9.53
C ALA A 4 3.55 -1.56 9.62
N THR A 5 4.35 -1.13 8.67
CA THR A 5 5.81 -1.11 8.81
C THR A 5 6.20 0.24 9.37
N PHE A 6 6.94 0.24 10.47
CA PHE A 6 7.35 1.47 11.15
C PHE A 6 8.82 1.42 11.56
N THR A 7 9.42 2.57 11.69
CA THR A 7 10.81 2.73 12.20
C THR A 7 10.80 3.46 13.52
N THR A 8 11.51 2.91 14.49
CA THR A 8 11.78 3.53 15.78
C THR A 8 13.25 3.32 16.13
N ASN A 9 13.94 4.36 16.64
CA ASN A 9 15.37 4.31 16.98
C ASN A 9 16.25 3.72 15.85
N GLY A 10 15.91 4.00 14.57
CA GLY A 10 16.63 3.50 13.40
C GLY A 10 16.40 2.02 13.06
N ILE A 11 15.46 1.34 13.72
CA ILE A 11 15.12 -0.07 13.47
C ILE A 11 13.72 -0.13 12.86
N THR A 12 13.60 -0.77 11.71
CA THR A 12 12.32 -1.01 11.03
C THR A 12 11.67 -2.29 11.56
N ARG A 13 10.40 -2.21 11.88
CA ARG A 13 9.63 -3.28 12.52
C ARG A 13 8.20 -3.35 11.97
N LEU A 14 7.52 -4.46 12.24
CA LEU A 14 6.11 -4.67 11.96
C LEU A 14 5.28 -4.37 13.22
N GLY A 15 4.20 -3.61 13.03
CA GLY A 15 3.25 -3.30 14.08
C GLY A 15 1.80 -3.34 13.62
N ALA A 16 0.90 -3.16 14.58
CA ALA A 16 -0.50 -2.90 14.36
C ALA A 16 -0.87 -1.51 14.91
N LEU A 17 -1.59 -0.72 14.11
CA LEU A 17 -2.11 0.58 14.54
C LEU A 17 -3.49 0.39 15.18
N VAL A 18 -3.59 0.66 16.48
CA VAL A 18 -4.82 0.53 17.27
C VAL A 18 -5.00 1.80 18.10
N ASN A 19 -6.14 2.49 17.94
CA ASN A 19 -6.45 3.72 18.69
C ASN A 19 -5.30 4.74 18.69
N GLU A 20 -4.71 5.02 17.52
CA GLU A 20 -3.58 5.95 17.33
C GLU A 20 -2.27 5.52 18.03
N GLN A 21 -2.19 4.30 18.51
CA GLN A 21 -0.98 3.70 19.07
C GLN A 21 -0.43 2.63 18.14
N MET A 22 0.89 2.58 18.01
CA MET A 22 1.60 1.54 17.27
C MET A 22 1.99 0.43 18.24
N ILE A 23 1.53 -0.79 18.00
CA ILE A 23 1.83 -1.98 18.79
C ILE A 23 2.86 -2.81 18.03
N ASP A 24 4.04 -3.02 18.61
CA ASP A 24 5.04 -3.94 18.07
C ASP A 24 4.58 -5.38 18.24
N LEU A 25 4.25 -6.02 17.13
CA LEU A 25 3.67 -7.36 17.14
C LEU A 25 4.65 -8.44 17.54
N ASN A 26 5.92 -8.32 17.15
CA ASN A 26 6.94 -9.33 17.47
C ASN A 26 7.32 -9.30 18.94
N TYR A 27 7.58 -8.11 19.51
CA TYR A 27 7.88 -8.00 20.95
C TYR A 27 6.67 -8.33 21.81
N GLY A 28 5.45 -7.94 21.38
CA GLY A 28 4.22 -8.32 22.06
C GLY A 28 4.02 -9.83 22.08
N TYR A 29 4.27 -10.52 20.96
CA TYR A 29 4.18 -11.98 20.90
C TYR A 29 5.29 -12.66 21.71
N THR A 30 6.49 -12.07 21.75
CA THR A 30 7.58 -12.54 22.62
C THR A 30 7.17 -12.49 24.08
N LEU A 31 6.52 -11.42 24.54
CA LEU A 31 5.98 -11.32 25.89
C LEU A 31 4.95 -12.43 26.16
N LEU A 32 3.98 -12.60 25.27
CA LEU A 32 2.93 -13.62 25.41
C LEU A 32 3.55 -15.03 25.58
N LEU A 33 4.53 -15.38 24.77
CA LEU A 33 5.25 -16.66 24.84
C LEU A 33 6.05 -16.81 26.15
N SER A 34 6.66 -15.74 26.61
CA SER A 34 7.39 -15.71 27.88
C SER A 34 6.46 -15.96 29.07
N ASP A 35 5.29 -15.32 29.09
CA ASP A 35 4.27 -15.50 30.14
C ASP A 35 3.73 -16.94 30.16
N GLN A 36 3.72 -17.61 29.00
CA GLN A 36 3.35 -19.02 28.86
C GLN A 36 4.50 -19.98 29.26
N GLY A 37 5.68 -19.47 29.64
CA GLY A 37 6.82 -20.27 30.06
C GLY A 37 7.60 -20.92 28.91
N VAL A 38 7.49 -20.40 27.67
CA VAL A 38 8.23 -20.90 26.51
C VAL A 38 9.73 -20.63 26.69
N THR A 39 10.55 -21.63 26.54
CA THR A 39 12.01 -21.57 26.82
C THR A 39 12.77 -20.62 25.88
N SER A 40 12.30 -20.44 24.62
CA SER A 40 12.97 -19.59 23.62
C SER A 40 11.95 -18.66 22.96
N PRO A 41 11.36 -17.69 23.71
CA PRO A 41 10.23 -16.90 23.23
C PRO A 41 10.61 -16.03 22.03
N TYR A 42 11.79 -15.43 21.98
CA TYR A 42 12.26 -14.62 20.85
C TYR A 42 12.36 -15.42 19.55
N ALA A 43 12.98 -16.60 19.60
CA ALA A 43 13.15 -17.43 18.40
C ALA A 43 11.79 -17.90 17.85
N LEU A 44 10.86 -18.23 18.74
CA LEU A 44 9.52 -18.65 18.32
C LEU A 44 8.70 -17.45 17.82
N ALA A 45 8.83 -16.28 18.45
CA ALA A 45 8.20 -15.04 17.96
C ALA A 45 8.71 -14.67 16.56
N ASP A 46 10.02 -14.75 16.30
CA ASP A 46 10.57 -14.51 14.95
C ASP A 46 10.10 -15.53 13.91
N ALA A 47 9.78 -16.74 14.33
CA ALA A 47 9.27 -17.77 13.44
C ALA A 47 7.80 -17.60 13.07
N ILE A 48 6.95 -17.10 13.98
CA ILE A 48 5.50 -17.00 13.83
C ILE A 48 5.06 -15.56 13.49
N VAL A 49 5.59 -14.58 14.22
CA VAL A 49 5.30 -13.13 14.05
C VAL A 49 6.60 -12.39 13.75
N PRO A 50 7.23 -12.63 12.58
CA PRO A 50 8.45 -11.91 12.19
C PRO A 50 8.21 -10.41 12.10
N SER A 51 9.21 -9.60 12.39
CA SER A 51 9.13 -8.14 12.35
C SER A 51 9.24 -7.53 10.93
N ASP A 52 9.13 -8.34 9.90
CA ASP A 52 9.12 -7.95 8.47
C ASP A 52 7.77 -8.30 7.85
N MET A 53 7.14 -7.35 7.14
CA MET A 53 5.79 -7.51 6.60
C MET A 53 5.69 -8.69 5.61
N ASN A 54 6.64 -8.85 4.69
CA ASN A 54 6.56 -9.92 3.70
C ASN A 54 6.64 -11.29 4.38
N ARG A 55 7.58 -11.45 5.32
CA ARG A 55 7.72 -12.68 6.09
C ARG A 55 6.49 -12.95 6.97
N PHE A 56 5.86 -11.90 7.51
CA PHE A 56 4.62 -12.02 8.28
C PHE A 56 3.48 -12.51 7.40
N LEU A 57 3.30 -11.93 6.22
CA LEU A 57 2.28 -12.34 5.27
C LEU A 57 2.48 -13.80 4.78
N GLU A 58 3.72 -14.26 4.65
CA GLU A 58 4.03 -15.67 4.34
C GLU A 58 3.52 -16.66 5.40
N LYS A 59 3.36 -16.23 6.65
CA LYS A 59 2.82 -17.06 7.74
C LYS A 59 1.29 -17.16 7.71
N GLY A 60 0.62 -16.26 7.02
CA GLY A 60 -0.82 -16.27 6.80
C GLY A 60 -1.63 -16.21 8.09
N ASP A 61 -2.64 -17.06 8.18
CA ASP A 61 -3.62 -17.04 9.26
C ASP A 61 -3.01 -17.28 10.66
N GLU A 62 -1.89 -18.02 10.75
CA GLU A 62 -1.18 -18.25 12.02
C GLU A 62 -0.64 -16.94 12.59
N ALA A 63 0.03 -16.14 11.76
CA ALA A 63 0.59 -14.86 12.19
C ALA A 63 -0.53 -13.83 12.50
N LEU A 64 -1.59 -13.82 11.70
CA LEU A 64 -2.72 -12.92 11.94
C LEU A 64 -3.39 -13.20 13.28
N LYS A 65 -3.64 -14.48 13.61
CA LYS A 65 -4.19 -14.88 14.90
C LYS A 65 -3.27 -14.50 16.06
N ALA A 66 -1.96 -14.75 15.92
CA ALA A 66 -0.99 -14.35 16.93
C ALA A 66 -0.95 -12.82 17.14
N ALA A 67 -1.10 -12.04 16.07
CA ALA A 67 -1.21 -10.59 16.15
C ALA A 67 -2.47 -10.12 16.90
N GLU A 68 -3.61 -10.79 16.70
CA GLU A 68 -4.84 -10.52 17.46
C GLU A 68 -4.64 -10.80 18.96
N GLU A 69 -3.96 -11.89 19.32
CA GLU A 69 -3.62 -12.22 20.70
C GLU A 69 -2.72 -11.15 21.34
N VAL A 70 -1.76 -10.59 20.59
CA VAL A 70 -0.91 -9.47 21.04
C VAL A 70 -1.73 -8.21 21.28
N ILE A 71 -2.60 -7.84 20.34
CA ILE A 71 -3.46 -6.66 20.47
C ILE A 71 -4.34 -6.78 21.73
N ALA A 72 -4.91 -7.97 21.96
CA ALA A 72 -5.71 -8.24 23.17
C ALA A 72 -4.86 -8.16 24.46
N LEU A 73 -3.62 -8.66 24.42
CA LEU A 73 -2.70 -8.64 25.56
C LEU A 73 -2.37 -7.22 26.04
N VAL A 74 -2.22 -6.26 25.11
CA VAL A 74 -1.83 -4.88 25.44
C VAL A 74 -3.04 -3.93 25.64
N ALA A 75 -4.26 -4.41 25.42
CA ALA A 75 -5.47 -3.61 25.62
C ALA A 75 -5.65 -3.11 27.08
N ASP A 76 -5.09 -3.83 28.06
CA ASP A 76 -5.20 -3.52 29.49
C ASP A 76 -4.09 -2.57 30.00
N GLY A 77 -3.28 -1.99 29.13
CA GLY A 77 -2.25 -1.00 29.50
C GLY A 77 -0.87 -1.25 28.90
N GLU A 78 0.06 -0.35 29.24
CA GLU A 78 1.45 -0.45 28.79
C GLU A 78 2.10 -1.72 29.34
N LYS A 79 2.75 -2.46 28.46
CA LYS A 79 3.53 -3.66 28.78
C LYS A 79 4.91 -3.57 28.12
N GLU A 80 5.87 -4.19 28.75
CA GLU A 80 7.24 -4.31 28.25
C GLU A 80 7.54 -5.77 27.89
N GLY A 81 8.38 -5.97 26.89
CA GLY A 81 8.90 -7.27 26.54
C GLY A 81 9.77 -7.87 27.66
N PRO A 82 10.15 -9.16 27.56
CA PRO A 82 10.86 -9.85 28.65
C PRO A 82 12.20 -9.23 29.05
N ASN A 83 12.85 -8.46 28.17
CA ASN A 83 14.09 -7.73 28.47
C ASN A 83 13.88 -6.20 28.55
N GLY A 84 12.65 -5.72 28.75
CA GLY A 84 12.33 -4.31 28.80
C GLY A 84 12.14 -3.65 27.45
N GLU A 85 11.85 -4.43 26.39
CA GLU A 85 11.53 -3.87 25.08
C GLU A 85 10.18 -3.15 25.13
N LYS A 86 10.15 -1.95 24.57
CA LYS A 86 8.90 -1.20 24.40
C LYS A 86 8.01 -1.90 23.37
N ILE A 87 6.73 -2.09 23.70
CA ILE A 87 5.74 -2.75 22.84
C ILE A 87 4.76 -1.72 22.24
N VAL A 88 4.36 -0.72 23.03
CA VAL A 88 3.36 0.27 22.60
C VAL A 88 4.03 1.63 22.42
N TYR A 89 3.84 2.23 21.24
CA TYR A 89 4.41 3.53 20.88
C TYR A 89 3.32 4.52 20.54
N THR A 90 3.55 5.78 20.84
CA THR A 90 2.76 6.90 20.31
C THR A 90 3.18 7.22 18.88
N GLU A 91 2.33 7.94 18.13
CA GLU A 91 2.63 8.40 16.77
C GLU A 91 3.97 9.16 16.67
N LYS A 92 4.31 9.95 17.68
CA LYS A 92 5.56 10.77 17.70
C LYS A 92 6.84 9.96 17.87
N GLU A 93 6.75 8.72 18.30
CA GLU A 93 7.90 7.85 18.58
C GLU A 93 8.24 6.94 17.40
N VAL A 94 7.42 6.95 16.37
CA VAL A 94 7.57 6.10 15.20
C VAL A 94 7.50 6.92 13.91
N THR A 95 8.14 6.42 12.87
CA THR A 95 7.96 6.90 11.50
C THR A 95 7.36 5.77 10.69
N LEU A 96 6.19 6.01 10.10
CA LEU A 96 5.58 5.05 9.20
C LEU A 96 6.44 4.88 7.94
N GLN A 97 6.54 3.66 7.48
CA GLN A 97 7.13 3.31 6.19
C GLN A 97 6.02 2.84 5.25
N ALA A 98 6.32 2.65 3.96
CA ALA A 98 5.42 1.89 3.11
C ALA A 98 5.06 0.57 3.81
N PRO A 99 3.78 0.17 3.87
CA PRO A 99 3.40 -1.07 4.58
C PRO A 99 4.09 -2.29 4.00
N VAL A 100 4.34 -2.33 2.69
CA VAL A 100 5.11 -3.37 2.01
C VAL A 100 6.31 -2.73 1.28
N PRO A 101 7.38 -2.36 2.00
CA PRO A 101 8.49 -1.58 1.42
C PRO A 101 9.33 -2.35 0.41
N LYS A 102 9.20 -3.68 0.41
CA LYS A 102 9.92 -4.61 -0.47
C LYS A 102 8.96 -5.52 -1.22
N ALA A 103 7.97 -4.93 -1.90
CA ALA A 103 7.09 -5.70 -2.76
C ALA A 103 7.91 -6.45 -3.83
N GLY A 104 7.70 -7.76 -3.94
CA GLY A 104 8.38 -8.58 -4.97
C GLY A 104 7.92 -8.18 -6.36
N LYS A 105 6.64 -7.86 -6.51
CA LYS A 105 6.02 -7.27 -7.69
C LYS A 105 5.13 -6.10 -7.25
N LEU A 106 5.27 -4.97 -7.93
CA LEU A 106 4.29 -3.89 -7.91
C LEU A 106 3.70 -3.80 -9.32
N VAL A 107 2.51 -4.38 -9.49
CA VAL A 107 1.78 -4.40 -10.75
C VAL A 107 0.70 -3.34 -10.70
N CYS A 108 0.59 -2.54 -11.76
CA CYS A 108 -0.41 -1.48 -11.88
C CYS A 108 -1.34 -1.77 -13.07
N VAL A 109 -2.61 -1.41 -12.93
CA VAL A 109 -3.63 -1.56 -13.97
C VAL A 109 -4.00 -0.20 -14.52
N GLY A 110 -3.61 0.09 -15.74
CA GLY A 110 -3.98 1.32 -16.45
C GLY A 110 -5.39 1.27 -17.01
N LEU A 111 -6.02 2.46 -17.16
CA LEU A 111 -7.33 2.65 -17.79
C LEU A 111 -8.45 1.78 -17.19
N ASN A 112 -8.47 1.67 -15.87
CA ASN A 112 -9.40 0.77 -15.17
C ASN A 112 -10.59 1.48 -14.50
N TYR A 113 -10.79 2.76 -14.74
CA TYR A 113 -12.00 3.48 -14.35
C TYR A 113 -12.78 3.94 -15.58
N LEU A 114 -14.07 3.67 -15.62
CA LEU A 114 -14.92 3.99 -16.77
C LEU A 114 -14.96 5.50 -17.04
N ASP A 115 -15.16 6.28 -15.99
CA ASP A 115 -15.17 7.74 -16.01
C ASP A 115 -13.82 8.36 -16.43
N HIS A 116 -12.70 7.69 -16.10
CA HIS A 116 -11.36 8.10 -16.57
C HIS A 116 -11.16 7.83 -18.08
N CYS A 117 -11.67 6.73 -18.61
CA CYS A 117 -11.65 6.47 -20.05
C CYS A 117 -12.46 7.54 -20.80
N GLU A 118 -13.62 7.95 -20.28
CA GLU A 118 -14.45 9.01 -20.85
C GLU A 118 -13.72 10.37 -20.82
N GLU A 119 -13.05 10.73 -19.72
CA GLU A 119 -12.26 11.95 -19.59
C GLU A 119 -11.12 12.04 -20.60
N THR A 120 -10.38 10.96 -20.79
CA THR A 120 -9.21 10.92 -21.68
C THR A 120 -9.56 10.67 -23.14
N GLY A 121 -10.82 10.33 -23.45
CA GLY A 121 -11.29 9.96 -24.78
C GLY A 121 -10.70 8.64 -25.28
N MET A 122 -10.21 7.79 -24.38
CA MET A 122 -9.68 6.48 -24.71
C MET A 122 -10.77 5.41 -24.74
N ASP A 123 -10.63 4.45 -25.62
CA ASP A 123 -11.51 3.29 -25.68
C ASP A 123 -11.42 2.46 -24.39
N VAL A 124 -12.56 1.98 -23.92
CA VAL A 124 -12.63 1.05 -22.76
C VAL A 124 -11.86 -0.23 -23.13
N PRO A 125 -10.80 -0.61 -22.39
CA PRO A 125 -9.99 -1.77 -22.71
C PRO A 125 -10.80 -3.08 -22.56
N LYS A 126 -10.54 -4.04 -23.45
CA LYS A 126 -11.19 -5.37 -23.41
C LYS A 126 -10.59 -6.31 -22.36
N SER A 127 -9.40 -6.00 -21.86
CA SER A 127 -8.66 -6.72 -20.84
C SER A 127 -7.76 -5.75 -20.07
N PRO A 128 -7.35 -6.09 -18.83
CA PRO A 128 -6.48 -5.23 -18.04
C PRO A 128 -5.20 -4.84 -18.79
N VAL A 129 -4.95 -3.55 -18.90
CA VAL A 129 -3.69 -2.99 -19.39
C VAL A 129 -2.74 -2.91 -18.23
N ILE A 130 -1.66 -3.68 -18.25
CA ILE A 130 -0.75 -3.78 -17.10
C ILE A 130 0.62 -3.20 -17.38
N PHE A 131 1.20 -2.62 -16.36
CA PHE A 131 2.60 -2.23 -16.29
C PHE A 131 3.12 -2.48 -14.87
N SER A 132 4.41 -2.30 -14.66
CA SER A 132 5.01 -2.43 -13.32
C SER A 132 5.71 -1.14 -12.92
N LYS A 133 5.84 -0.96 -11.59
CA LYS A 133 6.80 -0.01 -11.01
C LYS A 133 7.89 -0.81 -10.31
N TYR A 134 9.11 -0.29 -10.32
CA TYR A 134 10.23 -0.93 -9.64
C TYR A 134 10.26 -0.56 -8.15
N SER A 135 10.92 -1.38 -7.34
CA SER A 135 10.96 -1.20 -5.89
C SER A 135 11.65 0.08 -5.41
N ASN A 136 12.55 0.67 -6.24
CA ASN A 136 13.16 1.97 -5.97
C ASN A 136 12.12 3.12 -5.91
N ALA A 137 10.98 2.94 -6.53
CA ALA A 137 9.92 3.94 -6.54
C ALA A 137 9.11 3.96 -5.23
N ILE A 138 9.16 2.89 -4.42
CA ILE A 138 8.33 2.77 -3.21
C ILE A 138 8.86 3.67 -2.10
N ILE A 139 7.99 4.55 -1.59
CA ILE A 139 8.20 5.37 -0.39
C ILE A 139 6.98 5.28 0.53
N GLY A 140 7.17 5.62 1.80
CA GLY A 140 6.13 5.64 2.81
C GLY A 140 5.39 6.98 2.93
N PRO A 141 4.45 7.05 3.91
CA PRO A 141 3.81 8.30 4.27
C PRO A 141 4.83 9.35 4.73
N ASP A 142 4.53 10.63 4.45
CA ASP A 142 5.33 11.80 4.80
C ASP A 142 6.75 11.86 4.18
N GLU A 143 7.15 10.88 3.38
CA GLU A 143 8.37 10.96 2.58
C GLU A 143 8.18 11.86 1.36
N GLU A 144 9.27 12.40 0.81
CA GLU A 144 9.23 13.34 -0.30
C GLU A 144 9.15 12.63 -1.66
N ILE A 145 8.23 13.06 -2.52
CA ILE A 145 8.23 12.72 -3.95
C ILE A 145 9.28 13.59 -4.63
N LEU A 146 10.32 12.99 -5.18
CA LEU A 146 11.44 13.70 -5.82
C LEU A 146 11.17 13.90 -7.32
N LEU A 147 11.16 15.15 -7.78
CA LEU A 147 10.95 15.48 -9.19
C LEU A 147 12.26 15.31 -9.96
N PRO A 148 12.35 14.36 -10.92
CA PRO A 148 13.57 14.12 -11.67
C PRO A 148 13.87 15.29 -12.62
N VAL A 149 15.16 15.64 -12.78
CA VAL A 149 15.61 16.77 -13.58
C VAL A 149 15.31 16.67 -15.08
N ASN A 150 14.98 15.48 -15.57
CA ASN A 150 14.74 15.17 -16.97
C ASN A 150 13.25 15.07 -17.34
N SER A 151 12.34 15.50 -16.48
CA SER A 151 10.92 15.57 -16.74
C SER A 151 10.32 16.85 -16.17
N SER A 152 9.37 17.42 -16.89
CA SER A 152 8.60 18.61 -16.47
C SER A 152 7.09 18.36 -16.35
N GLU A 153 6.64 17.14 -16.64
CA GLU A 153 5.23 16.77 -16.66
C GLU A 153 4.95 15.66 -15.63
N ILE A 154 5.23 15.97 -14.35
CA ILE A 154 5.00 15.02 -13.26
C ILE A 154 3.56 15.11 -12.77
N ASP A 155 2.85 14.02 -12.87
CA ASP A 155 1.43 13.86 -12.57
C ASP A 155 1.20 12.95 -11.37
N TYR A 156 0.03 13.05 -10.77
CA TYR A 156 -0.45 12.28 -9.62
C TYR A 156 -1.58 11.34 -10.05
N GLU A 157 -1.69 10.20 -9.40
CA GLU A 157 -2.76 9.23 -9.63
C GLU A 157 -3.15 8.54 -8.32
N ALA A 158 -4.34 8.87 -7.78
CA ALA A 158 -4.90 8.17 -6.63
C ALA A 158 -5.28 6.75 -7.01
N GLU A 159 -4.74 5.75 -6.33
CA GLU A 159 -5.07 4.36 -6.58
C GLU A 159 -5.39 3.59 -5.30
N PHE A 160 -6.46 2.83 -5.33
CA PHE A 160 -6.71 1.75 -4.39
C PHE A 160 -5.86 0.55 -4.78
N ALA A 161 -5.27 -0.14 -3.81
CA ALA A 161 -4.40 -1.28 -4.07
C ALA A 161 -4.72 -2.44 -3.13
N PHE A 162 -4.50 -3.67 -3.61
CA PHE A 162 -4.61 -4.87 -2.80
C PHE A 162 -3.27 -5.63 -2.73
N VAL A 163 -3.06 -6.30 -1.61
CA VAL A 163 -1.83 -7.04 -1.30
C VAL A 163 -2.13 -8.54 -1.27
N ILE A 164 -1.28 -9.32 -1.90
CA ILE A 164 -1.40 -10.78 -1.93
C ILE A 164 -0.99 -11.38 -0.57
N GLY A 165 -1.81 -12.29 -0.07
CA GLY A 165 -1.58 -12.99 1.20
C GLY A 165 -1.23 -14.47 1.05
N LYS A 166 -1.56 -15.06 -0.10
CA LYS A 166 -1.27 -16.48 -0.39
C LYS A 166 -0.73 -16.61 -1.80
N LYS A 167 0.20 -17.55 -2.01
CA LYS A 167 0.74 -17.83 -3.34
C LYS A 167 -0.38 -18.10 -4.34
N ALA A 168 -0.50 -17.25 -5.36
CA ALA A 168 -1.58 -17.25 -6.34
C ALA A 168 -1.05 -17.63 -7.73
N LYS A 169 -1.57 -18.72 -8.30
CA LYS A 169 -1.30 -19.19 -9.66
C LYS A 169 -2.53 -19.87 -10.21
N LYS A 170 -3.00 -19.42 -11.38
CA LYS A 170 -4.21 -19.94 -12.06
C LYS A 170 -5.45 -19.93 -11.15
N VAL A 171 -5.63 -18.83 -10.42
CA VAL A 171 -6.73 -18.62 -9.48
C VAL A 171 -8.00 -18.32 -10.27
N SER A 172 -9.13 -18.92 -9.89
CA SER A 172 -10.46 -18.57 -10.43
C SER A 172 -10.95 -17.23 -9.87
N LYS A 173 -11.95 -16.61 -10.50
CA LYS A 173 -12.56 -15.38 -9.97
C LYS A 173 -13.22 -15.61 -8.61
N GLU A 174 -13.86 -16.75 -8.46
CA GLU A 174 -14.63 -17.14 -7.27
C GLU A 174 -13.71 -17.29 -6.06
N GLU A 175 -12.47 -17.75 -6.26
CA GLU A 175 -11.49 -17.97 -5.19
C GLU A 175 -10.57 -16.77 -4.96
N ALA A 176 -10.57 -15.78 -5.85
CA ALA A 176 -9.55 -14.72 -5.87
C ALA A 176 -9.43 -13.94 -4.55
N MET A 177 -10.56 -13.67 -3.88
CA MET A 177 -10.57 -12.94 -2.62
C MET A 177 -9.94 -13.72 -1.45
N ASP A 178 -9.80 -15.04 -1.55
CA ASP A 178 -9.11 -15.85 -0.54
C ASP A 178 -7.59 -15.64 -0.56
N TYR A 179 -7.06 -15.11 -1.65
CA TYR A 179 -5.64 -14.83 -1.85
C TYR A 179 -5.24 -13.41 -1.48
N VAL A 180 -6.20 -12.53 -1.19
CA VAL A 180 -5.96 -11.16 -0.76
C VAL A 180 -5.70 -11.12 0.74
N ALA A 181 -4.59 -10.47 1.16
CA ALA A 181 -4.29 -10.20 2.56
C ALA A 181 -5.05 -8.96 3.06
N GLY A 182 -5.13 -7.92 2.25
CA GLY A 182 -5.72 -6.65 2.60
C GLY A 182 -5.47 -5.57 1.56
N TYR A 183 -5.67 -4.33 1.96
CA TYR A 183 -5.75 -3.17 1.08
C TYR A 183 -4.87 -2.02 1.59
N THR A 184 -4.37 -1.24 0.65
CA THR A 184 -3.59 -0.02 0.91
C THR A 184 -3.85 1.03 -0.16
N ILE A 185 -3.20 2.18 -0.06
CA ILE A 185 -3.26 3.26 -1.04
C ILE A 185 -1.94 3.34 -1.76
N ILE A 186 -1.97 3.67 -3.04
CA ILE A 186 -0.80 4.05 -3.84
C ILE A 186 -1.10 5.38 -4.54
N ASN A 187 -0.09 6.24 -4.62
CA ASN A 187 -0.05 7.33 -5.57
C ASN A 187 0.85 6.90 -6.74
N ASP A 188 0.26 6.55 -7.89
CA ASP A 188 1.01 6.13 -9.08
C ASP A 188 1.57 7.34 -9.83
N VAL A 189 2.55 8.01 -9.22
CA VAL A 189 3.21 9.19 -9.77
C VAL A 189 3.82 8.88 -11.13
N SER A 190 3.63 9.80 -12.08
CA SER A 190 3.91 9.56 -13.50
C SER A 190 4.64 10.75 -14.14
N ALA A 191 5.77 10.49 -14.79
CA ALA A 191 6.41 11.45 -15.69
C ALA A 191 5.81 11.26 -17.09
N ARG A 192 4.80 12.08 -17.44
CA ARG A 192 3.97 11.88 -18.65
C ARG A 192 4.75 12.02 -19.95
N ASP A 193 5.65 13.00 -20.02
CA ASP A 193 6.54 13.20 -21.18
C ASP A 193 7.41 11.97 -21.46
N ILE A 194 7.93 11.32 -20.41
CA ILE A 194 8.70 10.08 -20.52
C ILE A 194 7.79 8.90 -20.82
N GLN A 195 6.67 8.76 -20.11
CA GLN A 195 5.71 7.68 -20.27
C GLN A 195 5.20 7.58 -21.72
N LEU A 196 4.79 8.72 -22.28
CA LEU A 196 4.21 8.77 -23.63
C LEU A 196 5.27 8.76 -24.73
N GLY A 197 6.45 9.31 -24.45
CA GLY A 197 7.54 9.38 -25.42
C GLY A 197 8.24 8.04 -25.68
N ASP A 198 8.32 7.16 -24.67
CA ASP A 198 9.08 5.90 -24.78
C ASP A 198 8.30 4.75 -25.45
N GLY A 199 6.98 4.84 -25.58
CA GLY A 199 6.12 3.73 -26.00
C GLY A 199 5.97 2.60 -24.97
N GLN A 200 6.83 2.55 -23.94
CA GLN A 200 6.73 1.68 -22.76
C GLN A 200 6.60 2.55 -21.51
N TRP A 201 5.59 2.30 -20.67
CA TRP A 201 5.28 3.20 -19.56
C TRP A 201 6.26 3.11 -18.38
N VAL A 202 6.93 1.97 -18.23
CA VAL A 202 7.70 1.62 -17.02
C VAL A 202 8.70 2.70 -16.62
N ARG A 203 9.45 3.30 -17.56
CA ARG A 203 10.45 4.33 -17.24
C ARG A 203 9.81 5.63 -16.72
N GLY A 204 8.68 6.05 -17.27
CA GLY A 204 7.92 7.20 -16.77
C GLY A 204 7.18 6.93 -15.46
N LYS A 205 6.96 5.66 -15.12
CA LYS A 205 6.26 5.20 -13.92
C LYS A 205 7.19 4.79 -12.77
N SER A 206 8.51 4.66 -13.02
CA SER A 206 9.48 4.13 -12.04
C SER A 206 10.70 5.01 -11.75
N PRO A 207 10.65 6.35 -11.90
CA PRO A 207 11.65 7.18 -11.22
C PRO A 207 11.62 6.89 -9.71
N ASP A 208 12.71 7.19 -9.01
CA ASP A 208 12.77 7.07 -7.56
C ASP A 208 11.62 7.84 -6.90
N THR A 209 11.05 7.29 -5.84
CA THR A 209 9.94 7.85 -5.05
C THR A 209 8.56 7.94 -5.73
N PHE A 210 8.39 7.40 -6.95
CA PHE A 210 7.15 7.52 -7.73
C PHE A 210 6.05 6.51 -7.37
N ALA A 211 6.20 5.77 -6.27
CA ALA A 211 5.17 4.89 -5.71
C ALA A 211 4.99 5.11 -4.19
N PRO A 212 4.56 6.31 -3.76
CA PRO A 212 4.09 6.47 -2.39
C PRO A 212 3.05 5.41 -2.06
N MET A 213 3.22 4.69 -0.95
CA MET A 213 2.36 3.58 -0.52
C MET A 213 2.04 3.69 0.97
N GLY A 214 0.79 3.54 1.35
CA GLY A 214 0.39 3.54 2.75
C GLY A 214 -1.03 4.07 3.00
N PRO A 215 -1.34 4.55 4.21
CA PRO A 215 -0.46 4.62 5.38
C PRO A 215 -0.22 3.27 6.04
N VAL A 216 -1.13 2.30 5.85
CA VAL A 216 -1.14 0.97 6.47
C VAL A 216 -1.65 -0.08 5.47
N LEU A 217 -1.47 -1.34 5.81
CA LEU A 217 -2.19 -2.46 5.20
C LEU A 217 -3.40 -2.78 6.07
N VAL A 218 -4.60 -2.50 5.57
CA VAL A 218 -5.87 -2.86 6.24
C VAL A 218 -6.22 -4.28 5.84
N THR A 219 -6.32 -5.19 6.79
CA THR A 219 -6.67 -6.59 6.52
C THR A 219 -8.07 -6.71 5.90
N LYS A 220 -8.28 -7.71 5.05
CA LYS A 220 -9.49 -7.82 4.22
C LYS A 220 -10.79 -7.92 5.01
N ASP A 221 -10.74 -8.42 6.22
CA ASP A 221 -11.88 -8.57 7.14
C ASP A 221 -12.44 -7.22 7.63
N GLU A 222 -11.63 -6.15 7.63
CA GLU A 222 -12.04 -4.80 8.01
C GLU A 222 -12.86 -4.08 6.92
N ILE A 223 -12.84 -4.56 5.69
CA ILE A 223 -13.50 -3.96 4.54
C ILE A 223 -14.46 -4.96 3.92
N GLU A 224 -15.75 -4.78 4.20
CA GLU A 224 -16.81 -5.69 3.75
C GLU A 224 -16.92 -5.77 2.23
N ASP A 225 -16.86 -4.62 1.54
CA ASP A 225 -16.91 -4.53 0.07
C ASP A 225 -15.87 -3.54 -0.46
N PRO A 226 -14.73 -4.03 -0.98
CA PRO A 226 -13.68 -3.18 -1.51
C PRO A 226 -14.06 -2.45 -2.81
N HIS A 227 -15.20 -2.79 -3.41
CA HIS A 227 -15.70 -2.17 -4.63
C HIS A 227 -16.76 -1.07 -4.36
N LYS A 228 -16.80 -0.50 -3.15
CA LYS A 228 -17.73 0.57 -2.76
C LYS A 228 -17.08 1.63 -1.88
N LEU A 229 -15.78 1.87 -2.05
CA LEU A 229 -15.02 2.82 -1.26
C LEU A 229 -14.87 4.15 -2.00
N ASP A 230 -15.06 5.25 -1.29
CA ASP A 230 -14.72 6.57 -1.81
C ASP A 230 -13.21 6.71 -1.91
N ILE A 231 -12.75 7.27 -3.04
CA ILE A 231 -11.34 7.56 -3.32
C ILE A 231 -11.19 9.01 -3.76
N LYS A 232 -10.25 9.74 -3.12
CA LYS A 232 -10.01 11.16 -3.37
C LYS A 232 -8.53 11.46 -3.42
N LEU A 233 -8.18 12.49 -4.19
CA LEU A 233 -6.86 13.12 -4.12
C LEU A 233 -7.02 14.62 -3.97
N THR A 234 -6.27 15.18 -3.03
CA THR A 234 -6.11 16.63 -2.89
C THR A 234 -4.69 17.05 -3.17
N LEU A 235 -4.54 18.16 -3.89
CA LEU A 235 -3.28 18.85 -4.10
C LEU A 235 -3.37 20.23 -3.45
N ASN A 236 -2.53 20.51 -2.46
CA ASN A 236 -2.54 21.78 -1.71
C ASN A 236 -3.92 22.14 -1.13
N GLY A 237 -4.69 21.12 -0.72
CA GLY A 237 -6.04 21.30 -0.16
C GLY A 237 -7.17 21.41 -1.20
N GLU A 238 -6.87 21.45 -2.49
CA GLU A 238 -7.87 21.39 -3.56
C GLU A 238 -8.15 19.94 -3.96
N ILE A 239 -9.43 19.53 -4.03
CA ILE A 239 -9.81 18.18 -4.49
C ILE A 239 -9.66 18.13 -6.01
N LEU A 240 -8.78 17.27 -6.49
CA LEU A 240 -8.52 17.08 -7.91
C LEU A 240 -9.07 15.76 -8.46
N GLN A 241 -9.11 14.71 -7.65
CA GLN A 241 -9.78 13.45 -7.98
C GLN A 241 -10.82 13.15 -6.90
N ASP A 242 -12.04 12.77 -7.29
CA ASP A 242 -13.13 12.36 -6.39
C ASP A 242 -14.00 11.33 -7.11
N SER A 243 -13.94 10.08 -6.68
CA SER A 243 -14.62 8.96 -7.32
C SER A 243 -14.91 7.85 -6.30
N ASN A 244 -15.29 6.67 -6.78
CA ASN A 244 -15.57 5.51 -5.94
C ASN A 244 -15.12 4.24 -6.66
N THR A 245 -14.60 3.26 -5.92
CA THR A 245 -14.08 1.99 -6.47
C THR A 245 -15.15 1.16 -7.21
N LYS A 246 -16.44 1.49 -7.08
CA LYS A 246 -17.51 0.89 -7.89
C LYS A 246 -17.40 1.20 -9.39
N ASN A 247 -16.62 2.23 -9.77
CA ASN A 247 -16.41 2.63 -11.16
C ASN A 247 -15.25 1.85 -11.83
N LEU A 248 -14.62 0.92 -11.10
CA LEU A 248 -13.61 0.00 -11.68
C LEU A 248 -14.25 -0.84 -12.82
N ILE A 249 -13.58 -0.85 -13.97
CA ILE A 249 -13.96 -1.68 -15.12
C ILE A 249 -13.69 -3.16 -14.83
N PHE A 250 -12.51 -3.45 -14.30
CA PHE A 250 -12.10 -4.77 -13.85
C PHE A 250 -11.99 -4.76 -12.33
N ASP A 251 -12.81 -5.56 -11.66
CA ASP A 251 -12.80 -5.75 -10.22
C ASP A 251 -11.58 -6.56 -9.74
N ILE A 252 -11.31 -6.55 -8.44
CA ILE A 252 -10.17 -7.27 -7.84
C ILE A 252 -10.19 -8.76 -8.21
N PRO A 253 -11.32 -9.50 -8.10
CA PRO A 253 -11.38 -10.89 -8.52
C PRO A 253 -11.01 -11.11 -9.98
N TYR A 254 -11.47 -10.24 -10.87
CA TYR A 254 -11.12 -10.34 -12.30
C TYR A 254 -9.63 -10.09 -12.53
N ILE A 255 -9.07 -9.01 -11.95
CA ILE A 255 -7.66 -8.66 -12.10
C ILE A 255 -6.77 -9.82 -11.64
N LEU A 256 -6.98 -10.33 -10.43
CA LEU A 256 -6.15 -11.41 -9.88
C LEU A 256 -6.31 -12.71 -10.69
N SER A 257 -7.54 -13.08 -11.06
CA SER A 257 -7.79 -14.25 -11.89
C SER A 257 -7.07 -14.12 -13.24
N TYR A 258 -7.21 -12.97 -13.93
CA TYR A 258 -6.59 -12.72 -15.22
C TYR A 258 -5.06 -12.80 -15.17
N LEU A 259 -4.45 -12.09 -14.22
CA LEU A 259 -2.99 -12.01 -14.11
C LEU A 259 -2.37 -13.34 -13.66
N SER A 260 -3.01 -14.06 -12.75
CA SER A 260 -2.49 -15.33 -12.21
C SER A 260 -2.47 -16.46 -13.25
N GLN A 261 -3.15 -16.34 -14.38
CA GLN A 261 -3.05 -17.32 -15.47
C GLN A 261 -1.63 -17.42 -16.02
N SER A 262 -0.92 -16.29 -16.12
CA SER A 262 0.43 -16.21 -16.70
C SER A 262 1.52 -15.99 -15.66
N MET A 263 1.23 -15.25 -14.57
CA MET A 263 2.19 -14.89 -13.52
C MET A 263 1.85 -15.61 -12.21
N THR A 264 2.89 -15.98 -11.44
CA THR A 264 2.71 -16.40 -10.05
C THR A 264 2.89 -15.20 -9.15
N PHE A 265 1.94 -14.98 -8.24
CA PHE A 265 2.03 -13.98 -7.18
C PHE A 265 2.41 -14.66 -5.87
N GLU A 266 3.26 -13.99 -5.11
CA GLU A 266 3.70 -14.43 -3.79
C GLU A 266 3.14 -13.48 -2.70
N PRO A 267 3.06 -13.91 -1.43
CA PRO A 267 2.68 -13.01 -0.34
C PRO A 267 3.51 -11.73 -0.33
N GLY A 268 2.85 -10.57 -0.19
CA GLY A 268 3.49 -9.27 -0.24
C GLY A 268 3.65 -8.67 -1.65
N ASP A 269 3.26 -9.36 -2.73
CA ASP A 269 3.08 -8.71 -4.03
C ASP A 269 1.90 -7.73 -3.95
N VAL A 270 2.02 -6.59 -4.61
CA VAL A 270 1.04 -5.49 -4.57
C VAL A 270 0.47 -5.25 -5.96
N ILE A 271 -0.85 -5.08 -6.04
CA ILE A 271 -1.54 -4.73 -7.28
C ILE A 271 -2.32 -3.42 -7.06
N ALA A 272 -1.96 -2.38 -7.79
CA ALA A 272 -2.65 -1.11 -7.87
C ALA A 272 -3.75 -1.19 -8.93
N THR A 273 -4.96 -0.71 -8.62
CA THR A 273 -6.17 -1.05 -9.41
C THR A 273 -6.54 -0.02 -10.47
N GLY A 274 -5.74 1.03 -10.64
CA GLY A 274 -6.00 2.12 -11.57
C GLY A 274 -6.52 3.38 -10.86
N THR A 275 -6.45 4.49 -11.58
CA THR A 275 -6.81 5.82 -11.09
C THR A 275 -8.13 6.31 -11.67
N PRO A 276 -8.96 7.07 -10.89
CA PRO A 276 -10.15 7.74 -11.39
C PRO A 276 -9.82 9.01 -12.18
N PRO A 277 -10.81 9.70 -12.80
CA PRO A 277 -10.61 10.96 -13.50
C PRO A 277 -10.09 12.07 -12.58
N GLY A 278 -9.54 13.12 -13.19
CA GLY A 278 -9.01 14.32 -12.52
C GLY A 278 -7.50 14.36 -12.47
N VAL A 279 -6.81 13.48 -13.22
CA VAL A 279 -5.34 13.51 -13.36
C VAL A 279 -4.87 14.84 -13.96
N GLY A 280 -3.67 15.28 -13.61
CA GLY A 280 -3.16 16.59 -13.99
C GLY A 280 -3.03 16.80 -15.48
N MET A 281 -2.65 15.76 -16.24
CA MET A 281 -2.54 15.83 -17.70
C MET A 281 -3.86 16.10 -18.42
N SER A 282 -5.00 15.69 -17.87
CA SER A 282 -6.33 15.86 -18.49
C SER A 282 -6.97 17.20 -18.15
N ARG A 283 -6.39 17.99 -17.26
CA ARG A 283 -6.95 19.27 -16.84
C ARG A 283 -6.71 20.39 -17.87
N THR A 284 -7.55 21.41 -17.82
CA THR A 284 -7.41 22.62 -18.65
C THR A 284 -7.45 23.86 -17.76
N PRO A 285 -6.32 24.55 -17.51
CA PRO A 285 -4.96 24.17 -17.91
C PRO A 285 -4.45 22.91 -17.19
N GLN A 286 -3.46 22.23 -17.79
CA GLN A 286 -2.80 21.07 -17.16
C GLN A 286 -2.17 21.44 -15.82
N VAL A 287 -2.17 20.50 -14.88
CA VAL A 287 -1.64 20.65 -13.52
C VAL A 287 -0.53 19.64 -13.29
N TRP A 288 0.68 20.13 -13.08
CA TRP A 288 1.86 19.31 -12.81
C TRP A 288 2.38 19.55 -11.39
N LEU A 289 2.87 18.51 -10.74
CA LEU A 289 3.49 18.61 -9.42
C LEU A 289 4.72 19.52 -9.44
N LYS A 290 4.89 20.29 -8.38
CA LYS A 290 5.99 21.26 -8.19
C LYS A 290 6.61 21.11 -6.82
N PRO A 291 7.90 21.47 -6.64
CA PRO A 291 8.50 21.49 -5.32
C PRO A 291 7.70 22.35 -4.34
N GLY A 292 7.44 21.82 -3.15
CA GLY A 292 6.62 22.44 -2.12
C GLY A 292 5.14 22.04 -2.13
N ASP A 293 4.67 21.31 -3.14
CA ASP A 293 3.31 20.79 -3.16
C ASP A 293 3.09 19.72 -2.09
N GLU A 294 1.86 19.65 -1.59
CA GLU A 294 1.37 18.59 -0.71
C GLU A 294 0.30 17.78 -1.45
N VAL A 295 0.51 16.47 -1.55
CA VAL A 295 -0.43 15.52 -2.15
C VAL A 295 -0.98 14.61 -1.06
N ILE A 296 -2.30 14.49 -0.98
CA ILE A 296 -2.97 13.56 -0.07
C ILE A 296 -3.93 12.69 -0.88
N VAL A 297 -3.71 11.39 -0.85
CA VAL A 297 -4.65 10.39 -1.35
C VAL A 297 -5.42 9.80 -0.18
N GLU A 298 -6.75 9.82 -0.27
CA GLU A 298 -7.64 9.28 0.76
C GLU A 298 -8.51 8.17 0.16
N VAL A 299 -8.56 7.02 0.84
CA VAL A 299 -9.50 5.94 0.52
C VAL A 299 -10.28 5.60 1.78
N GLU A 300 -11.60 5.56 1.64
CA GLU A 300 -12.53 5.22 2.72
C GLU A 300 -12.10 3.94 3.43
N LYS A 301 -12.13 3.92 4.78
CA LYS A 301 -11.71 2.82 5.67
C LYS A 301 -10.22 2.46 5.62
N VAL A 302 -9.47 2.86 4.59
CA VAL A 302 -8.01 2.63 4.53
C VAL A 302 -7.26 3.74 5.26
N GLY A 303 -7.54 5.00 4.91
CA GLY A 303 -6.92 6.16 5.54
C GLY A 303 -6.44 7.20 4.55
N LYS A 304 -5.39 7.94 4.93
CA LYS A 304 -4.80 9.03 4.14
C LYS A 304 -3.31 8.78 3.96
N LEU A 305 -2.88 8.80 2.71
CA LEU A 305 -1.48 8.80 2.32
C LEU A 305 -1.08 10.23 1.94
N ARG A 306 -0.24 10.84 2.75
CA ARG A 306 0.25 12.20 2.59
C ARG A 306 1.72 12.17 2.19
N ASN A 307 2.08 12.96 1.18
CA ASN A 307 3.46 13.17 0.77
C ASN A 307 3.68 14.62 0.36
N THR A 308 4.89 15.11 0.52
CA THR A 308 5.32 16.41 -0.01
C THR A 308 6.18 16.20 -1.26
N VAL A 309 6.30 17.25 -2.07
CA VAL A 309 7.05 17.20 -3.33
C VAL A 309 8.32 18.03 -3.20
N ALA A 310 9.45 17.49 -3.60
CA ALA A 310 10.74 18.18 -3.62
C ALA A 310 11.44 18.05 -4.99
N ALA A 311 12.37 18.95 -5.28
CA ALA A 311 13.24 18.79 -6.44
C ALA A 311 14.31 17.74 -6.12
N ASP A 312 14.57 16.83 -7.05
CA ASP A 312 15.77 16.00 -7.03
C ASP A 312 17.02 16.87 -7.18
N LYS A 313 18.04 16.64 -6.35
CA LYS A 313 19.22 17.54 -6.22
C LYS A 313 20.39 17.06 -7.07
#